data_f5dfeec76a92d4bb4745faab30e0a6ac
#
_entry.id   f5dfeec76a92d4bb4745faab30e0a6ac
#
_cell.length_a   1.000
_cell.length_b   1.000
_cell.length_c   1.000
_cell.angle_alpha   90.00
_cell.angle_beta   90.00
_cell.angle_gamma   90.00
#
_symmetry.space_group_name_H-M   'P 1'
#
loop_
_entity.id
_entity.type
_entity.pdbx_description
1 polymer ?
#
loop_
_entity_poly.entity_id
_entity_poly.type
_entity_poly.pdbx_seq_one_letter_code
_entity_poly.pdbx_strand_id
1 'polypeptide(L)' 'MVTKLLDWIDIKNLDWDGLSANPAAIHLLEANQDKIDWFWLSENPAAIHLLEANPDKIEWCMLSQNPSAIHLLEANPDKI' A
#
# COMPACT_ATOMS: atom_id res chain seq x y z
N MET A 1 -22.28 -9.56 -6.42
CA MET A 1 -21.88 -8.18 -6.17
C MET A 1 -20.61 -8.17 -5.35
N VAL A 2 -19.62 -7.45 -5.84
CA VAL A 2 -18.34 -7.39 -5.14
C VAL A 2 -18.48 -6.79 -3.76
N THR A 3 -19.33 -5.78 -3.65
CA THR A 3 -19.53 -5.11 -2.36
C THR A 3 -20.12 -6.05 -1.31
N LYS A 4 -20.81 -7.09 -1.76
CA LYS A 4 -21.39 -8.06 -0.82
C LYS A 4 -20.34 -8.92 -0.15
N LEU A 5 -19.15 -8.98 -0.71
CA LEU A 5 -18.07 -9.75 -0.12
C LEU A 5 -17.80 -9.28 1.31
N LEU A 6 -17.85 -7.98 1.55
CA LEU A 6 -17.55 -7.43 2.85
C LEU A 6 -18.66 -7.64 3.86
N ASP A 7 -19.86 -8.02 3.41
CA ASP A 7 -20.97 -8.24 4.34
C ASP A 7 -20.73 -9.46 5.22
N TRP A 8 -20.03 -10.47 4.72
CA TRP A 8 -19.80 -11.70 5.48
C TRP A 8 -18.34 -11.94 5.80
N ILE A 9 -17.44 -11.10 5.30
CA ILE A 9 -16.03 -11.16 5.67
C ILE A 9 -15.76 -10.12 6.75
N ASP A 10 -15.27 -10.58 7.88
CA ASP A 10 -14.91 -9.68 8.97
C ASP A 10 -13.63 -8.94 8.60
N ILE A 11 -13.72 -7.62 8.50
CA ILE A 11 -12.58 -6.78 8.14
C ILE A 11 -11.40 -7.02 9.07
N LYS A 12 -11.66 -7.31 10.35
CA LYS A 12 -10.59 -7.54 11.32
C LYS A 12 -9.80 -8.81 11.02
N ASN A 13 -10.40 -9.73 10.29
CA ASN A 13 -9.78 -11.02 10.00
C ASN A 13 -9.18 -11.08 8.61
N LEU A 14 -9.17 -9.97 7.88
CA LEU A 14 -8.53 -9.93 6.57
C LEU A 14 -7.03 -9.94 6.71
N ASP A 15 -6.38 -10.51 5.70
CA ASP A 15 -4.92 -10.52 5.62
C ASP A 15 -4.44 -9.16 5.11
N TRP A 16 -4.21 -8.23 6.02
CA TRP A 16 -3.84 -6.87 5.64
C TRP A 16 -2.43 -6.79 5.04
N ASP A 17 -1.56 -7.74 5.37
CA ASP A 17 -0.23 -7.82 4.74
C ASP A 17 -0.38 -8.08 3.24
N GLY A 18 -1.13 -9.13 2.90
CA GLY A 18 -1.36 -9.47 1.50
C GLY A 18 -2.14 -8.41 0.76
N LEU A 19 -3.15 -7.83 1.42
CA LEU A 19 -3.95 -6.77 0.81
C LEU A 19 -3.11 -5.53 0.54
N SER A 20 -2.20 -5.20 1.45
CA SER A 20 -1.36 -4.03 1.28
C SER A 20 -0.49 -4.14 0.04
N ALA A 21 -0.08 -5.34 -0.33
CA ALA A 21 0.73 -5.57 -1.53
C ALA A 21 -0.11 -5.77 -2.79
N ASN A 22 -1.43 -5.83 -2.66
CA ASN A 22 -2.31 -6.15 -3.77
C ASN A 22 -2.80 -4.87 -4.45
N PRO A 23 -2.41 -4.63 -5.72
CA PRO A 23 -2.86 -3.41 -6.42
C PRO A 23 -4.37 -3.35 -6.61
N ALA A 24 -5.06 -4.49 -6.59
CA ALA A 24 -6.51 -4.51 -6.75
C ALA A 24 -7.25 -4.12 -5.46
N ALA A 25 -6.54 -4.00 -4.33
CA ALA A 25 -7.16 -3.72 -3.04
C ALA A 25 -7.05 -2.26 -2.62
N ILE A 26 -6.66 -1.36 -3.51
CA ILE A 26 -6.39 0.03 -3.17
C ILE A 26 -7.58 0.73 -2.51
N HIS A 27 -8.79 0.52 -3.05
CA HIS A 27 -9.96 1.18 -2.48
C HIS A 27 -10.21 0.76 -1.03
N LEU A 28 -9.98 -0.51 -0.75
CA LEU A 28 -10.14 -1.03 0.61
C LEU A 28 -9.07 -0.45 1.53
N LEU A 29 -7.86 -0.32 1.03
CA LEU A 29 -6.76 0.25 1.81
C LEU A 29 -6.99 1.74 2.10
N GLU A 30 -7.49 2.48 1.11
CA GLU A 30 -7.80 3.89 1.29
C GLU A 30 -8.84 4.11 2.37
N ALA A 31 -9.79 3.21 2.46
CA ALA A 31 -10.86 3.30 3.45
C ALA A 31 -10.42 2.83 4.84
N ASN A 32 -9.30 2.13 4.94
CA ASN A 32 -8.83 1.52 6.19
C ASN A 32 -7.33 1.76 6.38
N GLN A 33 -6.92 3.02 6.32
CA GLN A 33 -5.49 3.35 6.37
C GLN A 33 -4.83 2.95 7.69
N ASP A 34 -5.59 2.84 8.76
CA ASP A 34 -5.07 2.40 10.04
C ASP A 34 -4.70 0.92 10.05
N LYS A 35 -5.14 0.17 9.05
CA LYS A 35 -4.85 -1.26 8.95
C LYS A 35 -3.79 -1.59 7.91
N ILE A 36 -3.30 -0.60 7.19
CA ILE A 36 -2.29 -0.80 6.15
C ILE A 36 -0.99 -1.28 6.77
N ASP A 37 -0.39 -2.30 6.16
CA ASP A 37 0.98 -2.69 6.44
C ASP A 37 1.87 -1.92 5.46
N TRP A 38 2.52 -0.88 5.94
CA TRP A 38 3.28 0.02 5.08
C TRP A 38 4.52 -0.62 4.47
N PHE A 39 5.04 -1.66 5.09
CA PHE A 39 6.12 -2.43 4.51
C PHE A 39 5.70 -3.01 3.16
N TRP A 40 4.56 -3.72 3.16
CA TRP A 40 4.05 -4.34 1.94
C TRP A 40 3.44 -3.32 0.98
N LEU A 41 2.87 -2.25 1.50
CA LEU A 41 2.31 -1.21 0.65
C LEU A 41 3.38 -0.52 -0.17
N SER A 42 4.59 -0.40 0.39
CA SER A 42 5.67 0.30 -0.31
C SER A 42 6.04 -0.35 -1.64
N GLU A 43 5.80 -1.66 -1.80
CA GLU A 43 6.06 -2.32 -3.06
C GLU A 43 4.83 -2.36 -3.99
N ASN A 44 3.70 -1.81 -3.55
CA ASN A 44 2.45 -1.84 -4.31
C ASN A 44 2.45 -0.74 -5.37
N PRO A 45 2.47 -1.09 -6.67
CA PRO A 45 2.57 -0.07 -7.73
C PRO A 45 1.33 0.81 -7.84
N ALA A 46 0.19 0.37 -7.32
CA ALA A 46 -1.04 1.16 -7.36
C ALA A 46 -1.18 2.09 -6.16
N ALA A 47 -0.23 2.06 -5.21
CA ALA A 47 -0.34 2.79 -3.95
C ALA A 47 0.55 4.04 -3.90
N ILE A 48 1.06 4.51 -5.01
CA ILE A 48 1.99 5.63 -5.02
C ILE A 48 1.39 6.87 -4.36
N HIS A 49 0.11 7.16 -4.62
CA HIS A 49 -0.53 8.33 -4.05
C HIS A 49 -0.61 8.25 -2.52
N LEU A 50 -0.80 7.05 -1.98
CA LEU A 50 -0.81 6.86 -0.52
C LEU A 50 0.58 7.04 0.06
N LEU A 51 1.58 6.55 -0.64
CA LEU A 51 2.96 6.68 -0.20
C LEU A 51 3.43 8.14 -0.25
N GLU A 52 3.05 8.86 -1.29
CA GLU A 52 3.38 10.29 -1.41
C GLU A 52 2.75 11.11 -0.30
N ALA A 53 1.56 10.73 0.12
CA ALA A 53 0.86 11.44 1.18
C ALA A 53 1.41 11.11 2.56
N ASN A 54 2.17 10.02 2.69
CA ASN A 54 2.69 9.55 3.98
C ASN A 54 4.18 9.18 3.87
N PRO A 55 5.04 10.13 3.51
CA PRO A 55 6.45 9.82 3.26
C PRO A 55 7.18 9.25 4.48
N ASP A 56 6.72 9.57 5.68
CA ASP A 56 7.33 9.07 6.90
C ASP A 56 7.01 7.59 7.14
N LYS A 57 6.07 7.03 6.39
CA LYS A 57 5.69 5.62 6.53
C LYS A 57 6.27 4.73 5.44
N ILE A 58 6.96 5.31 4.46
CA ILE A 58 7.54 4.56 3.35
C ILE A 58 8.69 3.68 3.84
N GLU A 59 8.64 2.40 3.43
CA GLU A 59 9.77 1.48 3.61
C GLU A 59 10.60 1.52 2.32
N TRP A 60 11.70 2.21 2.37
CA TRP A 60 12.46 2.52 1.16
C TRP A 60 13.06 1.29 0.50
N CYS A 61 13.41 0.26 1.29
CA CYS A 61 13.91 -0.99 0.72
C CYS A 61 12.85 -1.62 -0.19
N MET A 62 11.61 -1.62 0.27
CA MET A 62 10.51 -2.20 -0.51
C MET A 62 10.12 -1.28 -1.66
N LEU A 63 10.22 0.03 -1.46
CA LEU A 63 9.90 0.99 -2.51
C LEU A 63 10.85 0.83 -3.69
N SER A 64 12.10 0.46 -3.42
CA SER A 64 13.09 0.24 -4.47
C SER A 64 12.66 -0.84 -5.46
N GLN A 65 11.79 -1.74 -5.03
CA GLN A 65 11.27 -2.80 -5.89
C GLN A 65 9.99 -2.40 -6.61
N ASN A 66 9.48 -1.19 -6.33
CA ASN A 66 8.21 -0.73 -6.88
C ASN A 66 8.46 -0.03 -8.22
N PRO A 67 8.01 -0.62 -9.35
CA PRO A 67 8.29 -0.05 -10.66
C PRO A 67 7.63 1.30 -10.91
N SER A 68 6.59 1.63 -10.16
CA SER A 68 5.88 2.89 -10.31
C SER A 68 6.45 4.00 -9.44
N ALA A 69 7.48 3.70 -8.64
CA ALA A 69 8.01 4.64 -7.65
C ALA A 69 9.32 5.31 -8.08
N ILE A 70 9.68 5.23 -9.36
CA ILE A 70 10.95 5.76 -9.83
C ILE A 70 11.12 7.23 -9.48
N HIS A 71 10.07 8.03 -9.67
CA HIS A 71 10.16 9.47 -9.39
C HIS A 71 10.38 9.75 -7.89
N LEU A 72 9.81 8.92 -7.01
CA LEU A 72 10.03 9.07 -5.58
C LEU A 72 11.47 8.70 -5.20
N LEU A 73 11.99 7.66 -5.82
CA LEU A 73 13.36 7.23 -5.56
C LEU A 73 14.36 8.26 -6.05
N GLU A 74 14.11 8.84 -7.23
CA GLU A 74 14.97 9.88 -7.79
C GLU A 74 14.97 11.14 -6.93
N ALA A 75 13.84 11.43 -6.31
CA ALA A 75 13.72 12.61 -5.44
C ALA A 75 14.36 12.41 -4.07
N ASN A 76 14.63 11.15 -3.70
CA ASN A 76 15.15 10.82 -2.37
C ASN A 76 16.29 9.81 -2.44
N PRO A 77 17.36 10.12 -3.17
CA PRO A 77 18.44 9.14 -3.33
C PRO A 77 19.17 8.80 -2.03
N ASP A 78 19.08 9.69 -1.05
CA ASP A 78 19.72 9.49 0.24
C ASP A 78 19.00 8.45 1.11
N LYS A 79 17.81 8.05 0.69
CA LYS A 79 17.01 7.09 1.45
C LYS A 79 17.05 5.68 0.90
N ILE A 80 17.61 5.51 -0.29
CA ILE A 80 17.67 4.20 -0.93
C ILE A 80 18.75 3.34 -0.28
#